data_35c3609aa459a7b50e58139a3d661bbf
#
_entry.id   35c3609aa459a7b50e58139a3d661bbf
#
_cell.length_a   1.000
_cell.length_b   1.000
_cell.length_c   1.000
_cell.angle_alpha   90.00
_cell.angle_beta   90.00
_cell.angle_gamma   90.00
#
_symmetry.space_group_name_H-M   'P 1'
#
loop_
_entity.id
_entity.type
_entity.pdbx_description
1 polymer ?
#
loop_
_entity_poly.entity_id
_entity_poly.type
_entity_poly.pdbx_seq_one_letter_code
_entity_poly.pdbx_strand_id
1 'polypeptide(L)'
;MRISLGYPAWDAEEAMLRQRNVSTPLATCVDETNLRGMQRHIEKMHVNDSVIRYILKLVNASREPGAYPNPLSPRASRALLQGAKAWAFMFDRDYVTPDDVQAVFEAITAHRLNGTSQSSLDGASLSKRLFDSVDPLAA
;
A
#
# COMPACT_ATOMS: atom_id res chain seq x y z
N MET A 1 -1.84 -2.25 4.16
CA MET A 1 -1.47 -0.85 3.82
C MET A 1 -1.45 -0.04 5.10
N ARG A 2 -0.48 0.86 5.23
CA ARG A 2 -0.39 1.84 6.32
C ARG A 2 -0.20 3.22 5.70
N ILE A 3 -1.03 4.17 6.11
CA ILE A 3 -0.92 5.59 5.74
C ILE A 3 -0.85 6.42 7.01
N SER A 4 -0.20 7.57 6.97
CA SER A 4 -0.13 8.52 8.07
C SER A 4 -0.92 9.77 7.71
N LEU A 5 -1.82 10.18 8.57
CA LEU A 5 -2.56 11.44 8.42
C LEU A 5 -1.84 12.62 9.07
N GLY A 6 -0.75 12.35 9.81
CA GLY A 6 -0.09 13.36 10.62
C GLY A 6 -0.94 13.78 11.83
N TYR A 7 -0.53 14.88 12.47
CA TYR A 7 -1.30 15.51 13.52
C TYR A 7 -2.19 16.64 12.96
N PRO A 8 -3.34 16.92 13.57
CA PRO A 8 -4.17 18.06 13.17
C PRO A 8 -3.42 19.38 13.40
N ALA A 9 -3.81 20.41 12.66
CA ALA A 9 -3.35 21.76 12.93
C ALA A 9 -3.86 22.23 14.30
N TRP A 10 -3.14 23.17 14.94
CA TRP A 10 -3.47 23.69 16.27
C TRP A 10 -4.95 24.08 16.41
N ASP A 11 -5.46 24.87 15.46
CA ASP A 11 -6.86 25.34 15.48
C ASP A 11 -7.88 24.20 15.41
N ALA A 12 -7.56 23.15 14.64
CA ALA A 12 -8.42 21.97 14.53
C ALA A 12 -8.40 21.15 15.83
N GLU A 13 -7.25 21.02 16.48
CA GLU A 13 -7.11 20.34 17.76
C GLU A 13 -7.82 21.14 18.88
N GLU A 14 -7.68 22.46 18.90
CA GLU A 14 -8.42 23.34 19.81
C GLU A 14 -9.93 23.22 19.63
N ALA A 15 -10.41 23.24 18.39
CA ALA A 15 -11.82 23.04 18.08
C ALA A 15 -12.35 21.68 18.56
N MET A 16 -11.56 20.62 18.37
CA MET A 16 -11.89 19.27 18.85
C MET A 16 -12.00 19.21 20.38
N LEU A 17 -11.10 19.86 21.11
CA LEU A 17 -11.13 19.93 22.57
C LEU A 17 -12.31 20.75 23.10
N ARG A 18 -12.75 21.77 22.35
CA ARG A 18 -13.91 22.62 22.71
C ARG A 18 -15.24 21.98 22.32
N GLN A 19 -15.28 21.09 21.34
CA GLN A 19 -16.51 20.41 20.92
C GLN A 19 -16.89 19.35 21.95
N ARG A 20 -18.00 19.54 22.62
CA ARG A 20 -18.71 18.48 23.33
C ARG A 20 -19.30 17.55 22.27
N ASN A 21 -18.82 16.31 22.22
CA ASN A 21 -19.32 15.15 21.47
C ASN A 21 -20.61 15.39 20.65
N VAL A 22 -20.52 16.12 19.56
CA VAL A 22 -21.61 16.19 18.58
C VAL A 22 -21.42 15.01 17.63
N SER A 23 -22.04 13.89 17.96
CA SER A 23 -22.15 12.76 17.04
C SER A 23 -23.11 13.15 15.92
N THR A 24 -22.57 13.73 14.85
CA THR A 24 -23.36 13.92 13.64
C THR A 24 -23.39 12.59 12.89
N PRO A 25 -24.57 12.00 12.65
CA PRO A 25 -24.65 10.77 11.85
C PRO A 25 -24.05 11.01 10.46
N LEU A 26 -23.08 10.19 10.08
CA LEU A 26 -22.51 10.23 8.73
C LEU A 26 -23.47 9.58 7.76
N ALA A 27 -23.69 10.22 6.60
CA ALA A 27 -24.43 9.61 5.51
C ALA A 27 -23.64 8.45 4.92
N THR A 28 -24.32 7.35 4.59
CA THR A 28 -23.71 6.21 3.90
C THR A 28 -23.34 6.62 2.47
N CYS A 29 -22.06 6.66 2.16
CA CYS A 29 -21.57 6.98 0.80
C CYS A 29 -21.62 5.77 -0.14
N VAL A 30 -21.36 4.57 0.40
CA VAL A 30 -21.34 3.31 -0.35
C VAL A 30 -22.08 2.26 0.47
N ASP A 31 -23.09 1.64 -0.09
CA ASP A 31 -23.79 0.52 0.54
C ASP A 31 -23.00 -0.80 0.43
N GLU A 32 -23.39 -1.80 1.22
CA GLU A 32 -22.72 -3.09 1.25
C GLU A 32 -22.74 -3.81 -0.10
N THR A 33 -23.81 -3.71 -0.84
CA THR A 33 -23.98 -4.36 -2.14
C THR A 33 -23.00 -3.81 -3.16
N ASN A 34 -22.89 -2.49 -3.23
CA ASN A 34 -21.96 -1.79 -4.09
C ASN A 34 -20.50 -2.09 -3.68
N LEU A 35 -20.18 -2.06 -2.38
CA LEU A 35 -18.85 -2.41 -1.91
C LEU A 35 -18.45 -3.84 -2.29
N ARG A 36 -19.35 -4.81 -2.11
CA ARG A 36 -19.12 -6.20 -2.53
C ARG A 36 -19.01 -6.33 -4.05
N GLY A 37 -19.73 -5.52 -4.80
CA GLY A 37 -19.61 -5.40 -6.26
C GLY A 37 -18.21 -4.97 -6.68
N MET A 38 -17.70 -3.89 -6.08
CA MET A 38 -16.34 -3.38 -6.31
C MET A 38 -15.27 -4.42 -5.97
N GLN A 39 -15.38 -5.08 -4.82
CA GLN A 39 -14.44 -6.13 -4.39
C GLN A 39 -14.38 -7.29 -5.41
N ARG A 40 -15.54 -7.78 -5.87
CA ARG A 40 -15.61 -8.84 -6.90
C ARG A 40 -15.02 -8.40 -8.23
N HIS A 41 -15.20 -7.13 -8.61
CA HIS A 41 -14.59 -6.59 -9.83
C HIS A 41 -13.06 -6.56 -9.71
N ILE A 42 -12.55 -6.03 -8.60
CA ILE A 42 -11.10 -5.97 -8.29
C ILE A 42 -10.47 -7.38 -8.30
N GLU A 43 -11.14 -8.39 -7.74
CA GLU A 43 -10.64 -9.77 -7.74
C GLU A 43 -10.43 -10.32 -9.16
N LYS A 44 -11.36 -10.02 -10.08
CA LYS A 44 -11.35 -10.50 -11.47
C LYS A 44 -10.46 -9.69 -12.41
N MET A 45 -9.91 -8.58 -11.94
CA MET A 45 -9.10 -7.67 -12.76
C MET A 45 -7.91 -8.39 -13.39
N HIS A 46 -7.65 -8.09 -14.66
CA HIS A 46 -6.56 -8.70 -15.42
C HIS A 46 -5.18 -8.26 -14.91
N VAL A 47 -4.27 -9.21 -14.79
CA VAL A 47 -2.86 -8.96 -14.38
C VAL A 47 -1.94 -9.69 -15.33
N ASN A 48 -1.09 -8.95 -16.03
CA ASN A 48 -0.10 -9.53 -16.91
C ASN A 48 1.03 -10.21 -16.10
N ASP A 49 1.61 -11.27 -16.66
CA ASP A 49 2.73 -12.00 -16.04
C ASP A 49 3.95 -11.10 -15.76
N SER A 50 4.18 -10.06 -16.56
CA SER A 50 5.25 -9.08 -16.32
C SER A 50 5.06 -8.35 -14.98
N VAL A 51 3.83 -7.97 -14.63
CA VAL A 51 3.52 -7.33 -13.34
C VAL A 51 3.75 -8.30 -12.18
N ILE A 52 3.34 -9.56 -12.35
CA ILE A 52 3.57 -10.61 -11.34
C ILE A 52 5.08 -10.81 -11.14
N ARG A 53 5.85 -10.92 -12.23
CA ARG A 53 7.31 -11.03 -12.17
C ARG A 53 7.97 -9.83 -11.52
N TYR A 54 7.49 -8.62 -11.80
CA TYR A 54 7.97 -7.40 -11.16
C TYR A 54 7.77 -7.42 -9.64
N ILE A 55 6.57 -7.78 -9.16
CA ILE A 55 6.30 -7.96 -7.72
C ILE A 55 7.23 -9.01 -7.12
N LEU A 56 7.43 -10.14 -7.80
CA LEU A 56 8.31 -11.20 -7.30
C LEU A 56 9.77 -10.75 -7.24
N LYS A 57 10.26 -9.98 -8.20
CA LYS A 57 11.61 -9.40 -8.17
C LYS A 57 11.81 -8.48 -6.98
N LEU A 58 10.86 -7.55 -6.72
CA LEU A 58 10.88 -6.68 -5.55
C LEU A 58 10.93 -7.48 -4.25
N VAL A 59 10.07 -8.49 -4.12
CA VAL A 59 10.02 -9.32 -2.92
C VAL A 59 11.30 -10.14 -2.73
N ASN A 60 11.84 -10.73 -3.80
CA ASN A 60 13.07 -11.49 -3.74
C ASN A 60 14.29 -10.61 -3.42
N ALA A 61 14.38 -9.42 -4.00
CA ALA A 61 15.42 -8.45 -3.65
C ALA A 61 15.41 -8.09 -2.16
N SER A 62 14.23 -8.03 -1.52
CA SER A 62 14.14 -7.82 -0.08
C SER A 62 14.67 -8.98 0.76
N ARG A 63 14.80 -10.18 0.18
CA ARG A 63 15.22 -11.42 0.85
C ARG A 63 16.71 -11.73 0.71
N GLU A 64 17.44 -10.90 -0.03
CA GLU A 64 18.89 -11.03 -0.11
C GLU A 64 19.51 -10.96 1.28
N PRO A 65 20.46 -11.87 1.62
CA PRO A 65 21.04 -11.95 2.96
C PRO A 65 21.62 -10.61 3.42
N GLY A 66 21.15 -10.11 4.55
CA GLY A 66 21.62 -8.85 5.14
C GLY A 66 21.12 -7.56 4.47
N ALA A 67 20.33 -7.66 3.41
CA ALA A 67 19.86 -6.48 2.67
C ALA A 67 18.84 -5.64 3.47
N TYR A 68 17.93 -6.32 4.19
CA TYR A 68 16.85 -5.67 4.95
C TYR A 68 16.65 -6.32 6.31
N PRO A 69 16.31 -5.54 7.37
CA PRO A 69 16.05 -6.06 8.71
C PRO A 69 14.92 -7.11 8.72
N ASN A 70 13.86 -6.87 7.93
CA ASN A 70 12.71 -7.76 7.77
C ASN A 70 12.39 -7.96 6.29
N PRO A 71 12.71 -9.11 5.72
CA PRO A 71 12.34 -9.45 4.34
C PRO A 71 10.82 -9.52 4.13
N LEU A 72 10.36 -9.18 2.93
CA LEU A 72 8.95 -9.25 2.58
C LEU A 72 8.46 -10.71 2.51
N SER A 73 7.39 -11.00 3.22
CA SER A 73 6.76 -12.32 3.23
C SER A 73 5.88 -12.55 1.99
N PRO A 74 5.48 -13.80 1.68
CA PRO A 74 4.48 -14.09 0.63
C PRO A 74 3.14 -13.35 0.83
N ARG A 75 2.78 -13.06 2.08
CA ARG A 75 1.59 -12.24 2.40
C ARG A 75 1.78 -10.80 1.92
N ALA A 76 3.00 -10.26 1.94
CA ALA A 76 3.29 -8.93 1.39
C ALA A 76 3.16 -8.91 -0.14
N SER A 77 3.58 -9.97 -0.86
CA SER A 77 3.37 -10.09 -2.31
C SER A 77 1.89 -10.03 -2.68
N ARG A 78 1.06 -10.78 -1.95
CA ARG A 78 -0.41 -10.74 -2.15
C ARG A 78 -0.99 -9.37 -1.84
N ALA A 79 -0.51 -8.70 -0.79
CA ALA A 79 -0.97 -7.36 -0.42
C ALA A 79 -0.59 -6.33 -1.49
N LEU A 80 0.61 -6.42 -2.09
CA LEU A 80 1.03 -5.56 -3.21
C LEU A 80 0.12 -5.76 -4.42
N LEU A 81 -0.12 -7.00 -4.82
CA LEU A 81 -1.00 -7.29 -5.95
C LEU A 81 -2.43 -6.78 -5.72
N GLN A 82 -3.01 -7.03 -4.56
CA GLN A 82 -4.36 -6.57 -4.23
C GLN A 82 -4.45 -5.04 -4.12
N GLY A 83 -3.41 -4.40 -3.55
CA GLY A 83 -3.31 -2.94 -3.51
C GLY A 83 -3.23 -2.32 -4.90
N ALA A 84 -2.40 -2.89 -5.78
CA ALA A 84 -2.26 -2.44 -7.17
C ALA A 84 -3.56 -2.60 -7.97
N LYS A 85 -4.27 -3.72 -7.81
CA LYS A 85 -5.60 -3.91 -8.41
C LYS A 85 -6.60 -2.86 -7.92
N ALA A 86 -6.67 -2.61 -6.61
CA ALA A 86 -7.55 -1.60 -6.05
C ALA A 86 -7.19 -0.19 -6.53
N TRP A 87 -5.90 0.09 -6.68
CA TRP A 87 -5.41 1.36 -7.22
C TRP A 87 -5.83 1.55 -8.67
N ALA A 88 -5.61 0.56 -9.55
CA ALA A 88 -6.04 0.59 -10.93
C ALA A 88 -7.56 0.80 -11.07
N PHE A 89 -8.36 0.12 -10.21
CA PHE A 89 -9.81 0.28 -10.15
C PHE A 89 -10.23 1.72 -9.84
N MET A 90 -9.53 2.41 -8.92
CA MET A 90 -9.81 3.82 -8.59
C MET A 90 -9.57 4.78 -9.77
N PHE A 91 -8.81 4.37 -10.78
CA PHE A 91 -8.58 5.09 -12.03
C PHE A 91 -9.37 4.52 -13.21
N ASP A 92 -10.46 3.82 -12.92
CA ASP A 92 -11.42 3.27 -13.90
C ASP A 92 -10.74 2.37 -14.96
N ARG A 93 -9.75 1.56 -14.50
CA ARG A 93 -9.05 0.58 -15.34
C ARG A 93 -9.38 -0.83 -14.87
N ASP A 94 -9.42 -1.77 -15.79
CA ASP A 94 -9.70 -3.20 -15.57
C ASP A 94 -8.44 -4.07 -15.67
N TYR A 95 -7.26 -3.44 -15.80
CA TYR A 95 -5.95 -4.08 -15.84
C TYR A 95 -4.94 -3.35 -14.96
N VAL A 96 -3.93 -4.10 -14.50
CA VAL A 96 -2.87 -3.61 -13.61
C VAL A 96 -1.59 -3.34 -14.39
N THR A 97 -0.94 -2.21 -14.11
CA THR A 97 0.37 -1.82 -14.64
C THR A 97 1.45 -1.85 -13.55
N PRO A 98 2.74 -1.84 -13.91
CA PRO A 98 3.82 -1.66 -12.93
C PRO A 98 3.68 -0.37 -12.10
N ASP A 99 3.17 0.72 -12.69
CA ASP A 99 2.96 2.00 -12.00
C ASP A 99 1.95 1.89 -10.85
N ASP A 100 0.95 1.01 -10.96
CA ASP A 100 0.00 0.76 -9.88
C ASP A 100 0.66 0.06 -8.69
N VAL A 101 1.60 -0.85 -8.98
CA VAL A 101 2.42 -1.49 -7.93
C VAL A 101 3.28 -0.44 -7.24
N GLN A 102 3.89 0.46 -8.01
CA GLN A 102 4.75 1.54 -7.52
C GLN A 102 3.96 2.50 -6.62
N ALA A 103 2.76 2.92 -7.04
CA ALA A 103 1.90 3.84 -6.31
C ALA A 103 1.52 3.36 -4.89
N VAL A 104 1.35 2.04 -4.71
CA VAL A 104 0.99 1.47 -3.41
C VAL A 104 2.17 0.89 -2.63
N PHE A 105 3.37 0.86 -3.24
CA PHE A 105 4.53 0.13 -2.74
C PHE A 105 4.92 0.56 -1.34
N GLU A 106 5.20 1.84 -1.12
CA GLU A 106 5.65 2.36 0.18
C GLU A 106 4.61 2.09 1.28
N ALA A 107 3.34 2.40 1.02
CA ALA A 107 2.26 2.23 1.99
C ALA A 107 2.08 0.76 2.44
N ILE A 108 2.49 -0.20 1.60
CA ILE A 108 2.39 -1.63 1.90
C ILE A 108 3.68 -2.19 2.49
N THR A 109 4.86 -1.66 2.11
CA THR A 109 6.15 -2.28 2.44
C THR A 109 6.90 -1.58 3.58
N ALA A 110 6.82 -0.26 3.70
CA ALA A 110 7.61 0.50 4.67
C ALA A 110 7.50 -0.05 6.11
N HIS A 111 6.28 -0.26 6.60
CA HIS A 111 6.04 -0.78 7.95
C HIS A 111 6.40 -2.26 8.14
N ARG A 112 6.64 -2.99 7.04
CA ARG A 112 7.04 -4.41 7.05
C ARG A 112 8.56 -4.58 7.03
N LEU A 113 9.26 -3.72 6.28
CA LEU A 113 10.72 -3.75 6.15
C LEU A 113 11.44 -3.27 7.42
N ASN A 114 10.84 -2.34 8.16
CA ASN A 114 11.46 -1.72 9.32
C ASN A 114 11.62 -2.66 10.53
N GLY A 115 10.81 -3.70 10.66
CA GLY A 115 10.88 -4.63 11.80
C GLY A 115 10.61 -3.95 13.15
N THR A 116 10.93 -4.69 14.22
CA THR A 116 10.87 -4.21 15.62
C THR A 116 12.22 -3.66 16.10
N SER A 117 13.26 -3.76 15.29
CA SER A 117 14.62 -3.31 15.65
C SER A 117 14.73 -1.81 15.48
N GLN A 118 15.44 -1.16 16.40
CA GLN A 118 15.88 0.24 16.32
C GLN A 118 16.95 0.41 15.21
N SER A 119 16.60 0.08 13.96
CA SER A 119 17.46 0.39 12.83
C SER A 119 17.46 1.91 12.61
N SER A 120 18.61 2.49 12.36
CA SER A 120 18.80 3.92 12.08
C SER A 120 18.09 4.39 10.80
N LEU A 121 17.60 3.46 9.99
CA LEU A 121 16.84 3.74 8.77
C LEU A 121 15.34 3.56 9.05
N ASP A 122 14.54 4.54 8.67
CA ASP A 122 13.09 4.43 8.72
C ASP A 122 12.57 3.50 7.60
N GLY A 123 11.33 3.03 7.76
CA GLY A 123 10.72 2.12 6.81
C GLY A 123 10.50 2.73 5.42
N ALA A 124 10.34 4.05 5.33
CA ALA A 124 10.19 4.77 4.06
C ALA A 124 11.51 4.75 3.28
N SER A 125 12.65 5.02 3.93
CA SER A 125 13.98 4.93 3.33
C SER A 125 14.31 3.52 2.85
N LEU A 126 13.95 2.49 3.63
CA LEU A 126 14.13 1.09 3.25
C LEU A 126 13.24 0.71 2.05
N SER A 127 12.00 1.16 2.04
CA SER A 127 11.06 0.95 0.96
C SER A 127 11.55 1.61 -0.33
N LYS A 128 12.01 2.85 -0.27
CA LYS A 128 12.57 3.56 -1.43
C LYS A 128 13.81 2.85 -1.98
N ARG A 129 14.75 2.46 -1.10
CA ARG A 129 15.95 1.70 -1.53
C ARG A 129 15.60 0.41 -2.26
N LEU A 130 14.59 -0.32 -1.76
CA LEU A 130 14.12 -1.55 -2.40
C LEU A 130 13.48 -1.25 -3.76
N PHE A 131 12.65 -0.24 -3.82
CA PHE A 131 12.00 0.21 -5.04
C PHE A 131 13.02 0.58 -6.13
N ASP A 132 14.02 1.39 -5.79
CA ASP A 132 15.06 1.87 -6.71
C ASP A 132 16.01 0.73 -7.17
N SER A 133 16.02 -0.42 -6.49
CA SER A 133 16.89 -1.56 -6.82
C SER A 133 16.37 -2.45 -7.95
N VAL A 134 15.11 -2.30 -8.38
CA VAL A 134 14.46 -3.18 -9.35
C VAL A 134 13.85 -2.39 -10.50
N ASP A 135 14.37 -2.61 -11.70
CA ASP A 135 13.81 -2.03 -12.93
C ASP A 135 12.49 -2.75 -13.31
N PRO A 136 11.37 -2.02 -13.43
CA PRO A 136 10.09 -2.59 -13.85
C PRO A 136 10.09 -3.08 -15.29
N LEU A 137 10.95 -2.51 -16.18
CA LEU A 137 11.04 -2.86 -17.59
C LEU A 137 11.93 -4.09 -17.84
N ALA A 138 12.79 -4.45 -16.90
CA ALA A 138 13.63 -5.65 -16.97
C ALA A 138 12.90 -6.94 -16.52
N ALA A 139 11.58 -6.89 -16.40
CA ALA A 139 10.77 -7.99 -15.84
C ALA A 139 10.24 -8.96 -16.90
#